data_60d7bacd61d2458ba234e85795e2f8ce
#
_entry.id   60d7bacd61d2458ba234e85795e2f8ce
#
_cell.length_a   1.000
_cell.length_b   1.000
_cell.length_c   1.000
_cell.angle_alpha   90.00
_cell.angle_beta   90.00
_cell.angle_gamma   90.00
#
_symmetry.space_group_name_H-M   'P 1'
#
loop_
_entity.id
_entity.type
_entity.pdbx_description
1 polymer ?
#
loop_
_entity_poly.entity_id
_entity_poly.type
_entity_poly.pdbx_seq_one_letter_code
_entity_poly.pdbx_strand_id
1 'polypeptide(L)'
;EMLLNVKTKMSENYVPANDRYVFMTPTGVNALVASLVAINHDYGAVATITEGNVLRVAGFDIIETPHLTRGGAAVNEGVIQGVGHVFPADYVDNTVFIAAHRTAVGTVKLKDLAIERARRAEYQADMLVASYAMGHGGLRPEAAYMGVISNT
;
A
#
# COMPACT_ATOMS: atom_id res chain seq x y z
N GLU A 1 5.76 12.04 -14.54
CA GLU A 1 4.59 11.93 -15.45
C GLU A 1 3.57 10.89 -14.97
N MET A 2 3.97 9.68 -14.58
CA MET A 2 3.04 8.62 -14.13
C MET A 2 2.09 9.07 -13.01
N LEU A 3 2.59 9.72 -11.96
CA LEU A 3 1.76 10.19 -10.83
C LEU A 3 0.74 11.26 -11.24
N LEU A 4 1.10 12.14 -12.18
CA LEU A 4 0.18 13.14 -12.72
C LEU A 4 -0.95 12.49 -13.52
N ASN A 5 -0.64 11.46 -14.31
CA ASN A 5 -1.64 10.70 -15.05
C ASN A 5 -2.61 9.98 -14.10
N VAL A 6 -2.11 9.40 -13.03
CA VAL A 6 -2.95 8.77 -12.01
C VAL A 6 -3.83 9.79 -11.30
N LYS A 7 -3.27 10.97 -10.96
CA LYS A 7 -4.05 12.08 -10.39
C LYS A 7 -5.22 12.48 -11.29
N THR A 8 -4.96 12.63 -12.59
CA THR A 8 -5.99 12.99 -13.58
C THR A 8 -7.09 11.93 -13.62
N LYS A 9 -6.73 10.65 -13.77
CA LYS A 9 -7.68 9.54 -13.79
C LYS A 9 -8.51 9.43 -12.51
N MET A 10 -7.90 9.60 -11.33
CA MET A 10 -8.64 9.63 -10.07
C MET A 10 -9.62 10.80 -10.01
N SER A 11 -9.25 11.96 -10.54
CA SER A 11 -10.12 13.14 -10.54
C SER A 11 -11.27 13.00 -11.54
N GLU A 12 -11.03 12.41 -12.71
CA GLU A 12 -12.06 12.06 -13.69
C GLU A 12 -13.09 11.05 -13.12
N ASN A 13 -12.65 10.14 -12.26
CA ASN A 13 -13.51 9.17 -11.58
C ASN A 13 -14.12 9.69 -10.28
N TYR A 14 -14.15 11.01 -10.08
CA TYR A 14 -14.74 11.65 -8.90
C TYR A 14 -14.16 11.16 -7.56
N VAL A 15 -12.90 10.75 -7.53
CA VAL A 15 -12.20 10.41 -6.29
C VAL A 15 -11.79 11.71 -5.59
N PRO A 16 -12.10 11.91 -4.30
CA PRO A 16 -11.72 13.11 -3.56
C PRO A 16 -10.21 13.39 -3.63
N ALA A 17 -9.83 14.66 -3.62
CA ALA A 17 -8.42 15.06 -3.68
C ALA A 17 -7.66 14.87 -2.36
N ASN A 18 -8.39 14.77 -1.25
CA ASN A 18 -7.82 14.52 0.07
C ASN A 18 -7.61 13.01 0.27
N ASP A 19 -6.76 12.63 1.23
CA ASP A 19 -6.52 11.24 1.63
C ASP A 19 -6.07 10.33 0.48
N ARG A 20 -5.27 10.87 -0.45
CA ARG A 20 -4.61 10.11 -1.52
C ARG A 20 -3.20 9.76 -1.09
N TYR A 21 -2.89 8.49 -1.09
CA TYR A 21 -1.59 7.94 -0.68
C TYR A 21 -0.91 7.24 -1.84
N VAL A 22 0.40 7.31 -1.86
CA VAL A 22 1.24 6.53 -2.77
C VAL A 22 2.21 5.69 -1.94
N PHE A 23 2.09 4.40 -2.07
CA PHE A 23 3.02 3.43 -1.51
C PHE A 23 4.13 3.18 -2.54
N MET A 24 5.36 3.34 -2.12
CA MET A 24 6.51 3.24 -3.01
C MET A 24 7.64 2.47 -2.35
N THR A 25 8.42 1.74 -3.15
CA THR A 25 9.60 1.05 -2.64
C THR A 25 10.70 2.06 -2.27
N PRO A 26 11.61 1.74 -1.34
CA PRO A 26 12.75 2.61 -1.00
C PRO A 26 13.56 3.05 -2.22
N THR A 27 13.76 2.14 -3.17
CA THR A 27 14.45 2.45 -4.42
C THR A 27 13.67 3.47 -5.28
N GLY A 28 12.33 3.35 -5.30
CA GLY A 28 11.45 4.29 -5.99
C GLY A 28 11.46 5.66 -5.36
N VAL A 29 11.45 5.74 -4.03
CA VAL A 29 11.56 7.01 -3.29
C VAL A 29 12.90 7.68 -3.56
N ASN A 30 14.02 6.93 -3.52
CA ASN A 30 15.35 7.46 -3.84
C ASN A 30 15.43 8.00 -5.28
N ALA A 31 14.84 7.29 -6.25
CA ALA A 31 14.78 7.76 -7.62
C ALA A 31 13.94 9.04 -7.76
N LEU A 32 12.87 9.17 -6.97
CA LEU A 32 12.04 10.35 -6.93
C LEU A 32 12.80 11.55 -6.32
N VAL A 33 13.51 11.33 -5.22
CA VAL A 33 14.37 12.35 -4.58
C VAL A 33 15.49 12.81 -5.50
N ALA A 34 16.10 11.89 -6.25
CA ALA A 34 17.13 12.21 -7.24
C ALA A 34 16.58 13.04 -8.42
N SER A 35 15.27 13.03 -8.64
CA SER A 35 14.63 13.86 -9.65
C SER A 35 14.57 15.31 -9.19
N LEU A 36 15.20 16.22 -9.94
CA LEU A 36 15.18 17.67 -9.69
C LEU A 36 13.74 18.24 -9.60
N VAL A 37 12.80 17.62 -10.26
CA VAL A 37 11.39 18.03 -10.30
C VAL A 37 10.71 17.75 -8.95
N ALA A 38 11.09 16.68 -8.26
CA ALA A 38 10.50 16.34 -6.97
C ALA A 38 10.95 17.29 -5.85
N ILE A 39 12.12 17.86 -5.98
CA ILE A 39 12.75 18.75 -4.98
C ILE A 39 12.38 20.23 -5.25
N ASN A 40 11.91 20.55 -6.43
CA ASN A 40 11.62 21.93 -6.80
C ASN A 40 10.32 22.40 -6.12
N HIS A 41 10.46 23.35 -5.22
CA HIS A 41 9.38 23.95 -4.44
C HIS A 41 8.29 24.60 -5.33
N ASP A 42 8.66 25.09 -6.52
CA ASP A 42 7.74 25.73 -7.46
C ASP A 42 6.68 24.77 -8.02
N TYR A 43 6.93 23.46 -7.96
CA TYR A 43 5.97 22.41 -8.33
C TYR A 43 5.13 21.88 -7.17
N GLY A 44 5.14 22.56 -6.02
CA GLY A 44 4.37 22.18 -4.84
C GLY A 44 4.89 20.92 -4.15
N ALA A 45 6.14 20.58 -4.35
CA ALA A 45 6.78 19.51 -3.60
C ALA A 45 7.19 20.02 -2.21
N VAL A 46 6.79 19.30 -1.17
CA VAL A 46 7.28 19.51 0.19
C VAL A 46 8.36 18.46 0.44
N ALA A 47 9.57 18.77 -0.04
CA ALA A 47 10.72 17.91 0.16
C ALA A 47 11.91 18.73 0.64
N THR A 48 12.63 18.23 1.63
CA THR A 48 13.90 18.80 2.08
C THR A 48 15.03 17.86 1.66
N ILE A 49 16.00 18.41 0.91
CA ILE A 49 17.20 17.65 0.47
C ILE A 49 17.99 17.15 1.68
N THR A 50 17.97 17.90 2.78
CA THR A 50 18.72 17.60 4.00
C THR A 50 18.26 16.32 4.69
N GLU A 51 16.99 15.98 4.57
CA GLU A 51 16.39 14.78 5.20
C GLU A 51 16.15 13.64 4.22
N GLY A 52 16.29 13.90 2.91
CA GLY A 52 16.04 12.89 1.88
C GLY A 52 14.60 12.37 1.83
N ASN A 53 13.68 13.03 2.50
CA ASN A 53 12.30 12.59 2.64
C ASN A 53 11.37 13.44 1.76
N VAL A 54 10.63 12.79 0.88
CA VAL A 54 9.59 13.41 0.04
C VAL A 54 8.24 13.08 0.66
N LEU A 55 7.64 14.05 1.34
CA LEU A 55 6.38 13.85 2.06
C LEU A 55 5.17 13.91 1.13
N ARG A 56 5.17 14.81 0.12
CA ARG A 56 4.03 15.03 -0.75
C ARG A 56 4.45 15.42 -2.16
N VAL A 57 3.91 14.72 -3.17
CA VAL A 57 4.14 15.04 -4.60
C VAL A 57 2.83 14.91 -5.36
N ALA A 58 2.54 15.88 -6.23
CA ALA A 58 1.36 15.92 -7.08
C ALA A 58 0.01 15.77 -6.32
N GLY A 59 -0.01 16.10 -5.02
CA GLY A 59 -1.20 15.97 -4.17
C GLY A 59 -1.37 14.58 -3.53
N PHE A 60 -0.37 13.70 -3.64
CA PHE A 60 -0.31 12.42 -2.95
C PHE A 60 0.66 12.49 -1.78
N ASP A 61 0.28 11.90 -0.67
CA ASP A 61 1.18 11.64 0.45
C ASP A 61 1.99 10.37 0.17
N ILE A 62 3.32 10.46 0.24
CA ILE A 62 4.21 9.36 -0.09
C ILE A 62 4.52 8.55 1.16
N ILE A 63 4.31 7.25 1.07
CA ILE A 63 4.62 6.28 2.12
C ILE A 63 5.65 5.30 1.56
N GLU A 64 6.83 5.31 2.17
CA GLU A 64 7.86 4.33 1.87
C GLU A 64 7.52 2.98 2.52
N THR A 65 7.56 1.92 1.73
CA THR A 65 7.33 0.56 2.23
C THR A 65 8.16 -0.46 1.46
N PRO A 66 8.86 -1.37 2.17
CA PRO A 66 9.56 -2.49 1.52
C PRO A 66 8.63 -3.64 1.14
N HIS A 67 7.35 -3.58 1.54
CA HIS A 67 6.38 -4.67 1.35
C HIS A 67 5.72 -4.68 -0.03
N LEU A 68 6.05 -3.74 -0.91
CA LEU A 68 5.62 -3.85 -2.30
C LEU A 68 6.31 -5.05 -2.94
N THR A 69 5.49 -5.92 -3.49
CA THR A 69 5.92 -7.17 -4.10
C THR A 69 6.96 -6.92 -5.18
N ARG A 70 8.13 -7.51 -4.98
CA ARG A 70 9.20 -7.58 -5.97
C ARG A 70 9.54 -9.04 -6.20
N GLY A 71 9.65 -9.43 -7.47
CA GLY A 71 10.21 -10.72 -7.84
C GLY A 71 9.25 -11.90 -7.77
N GLY A 72 8.54 -12.09 -8.82
CA GLY A 72 7.86 -13.26 -9.36
C GLY A 72 7.49 -14.38 -8.40
N ALA A 73 8.22 -15.46 -8.46
CA ALA A 73 7.92 -16.69 -7.73
C ALA A 73 8.04 -16.57 -6.20
N ALA A 74 8.99 -15.81 -5.70
CA ALA A 74 9.25 -15.68 -4.26
C ALA A 74 8.10 -15.01 -3.48
N VAL A 75 7.30 -14.18 -4.13
CA VAL A 75 6.13 -13.54 -3.51
C VAL A 75 4.99 -14.52 -3.30
N ASN A 76 4.91 -15.53 -4.14
CA ASN A 76 3.88 -16.56 -4.04
C ASN A 76 4.21 -17.66 -3.03
N GLU A 77 5.47 -17.79 -2.62
CA GLU A 77 5.90 -18.84 -1.69
C GLU A 77 5.48 -18.61 -0.23
N GLY A 78 5.25 -17.38 0.18
CA GLY A 78 4.87 -17.03 1.56
C GLY A 78 3.40 -16.66 1.75
N VAL A 79 2.65 -16.51 0.68
CA VAL A 79 1.24 -16.15 0.73
C VAL A 79 0.41 -17.44 0.71
N ILE A 80 -0.54 -17.57 1.64
CA ILE A 80 -1.57 -18.62 1.57
C ILE A 80 -2.29 -18.42 0.25
N GLN A 81 -1.94 -19.23 -0.74
CA GLN A 81 -2.55 -19.20 -2.07
C GLN A 81 -3.96 -19.76 -1.98
N GLY A 82 -4.91 -18.87 -1.66
CA GLY A 82 -6.31 -19.14 -1.92
C GLY A 82 -6.64 -18.87 -3.38
N VAL A 83 -7.60 -19.60 -3.93
CA VAL A 83 -8.16 -19.34 -5.25
C VAL A 83 -8.57 -17.85 -5.33
N GLY A 84 -7.93 -17.07 -6.20
CA GLY A 84 -8.18 -15.63 -6.36
C GLY A 84 -7.09 -14.69 -5.82
N HIS A 85 -6.01 -15.20 -5.21
CA HIS A 85 -4.88 -14.40 -4.73
C HIS A 85 -3.58 -14.60 -5.53
N VAL A 86 -3.69 -15.05 -6.77
CA VAL A 86 -2.54 -15.21 -7.67
C VAL A 86 -2.32 -13.89 -8.41
N PHE A 87 -1.17 -13.28 -8.19
CA PHE A 87 -0.76 -12.09 -8.93
C PHE A 87 0.00 -12.52 -10.19
N PRO A 88 -0.33 -11.99 -11.38
CA PRO A 88 0.46 -12.22 -12.58
C PRO A 88 1.92 -11.78 -12.36
N ALA A 89 2.88 -12.60 -12.75
CA ALA A 89 4.31 -12.34 -12.57
C ALA A 89 4.72 -10.98 -13.17
N ASP A 90 4.21 -10.64 -14.33
CA ASP A 90 4.50 -9.39 -15.03
C ASP A 90 4.16 -8.14 -14.21
N TYR A 91 3.14 -8.19 -13.37
CA TYR A 91 2.76 -7.07 -12.51
C TYR A 91 3.60 -7.01 -11.25
N VAL A 92 4.02 -8.16 -10.73
CA VAL A 92 4.76 -8.24 -9.47
C VAL A 92 6.18 -7.73 -9.65
N ASP A 93 6.85 -8.09 -10.75
CA ASP A 93 8.26 -7.74 -10.98
C ASP A 93 8.47 -6.27 -11.34
N ASN A 94 7.47 -5.65 -11.94
CA ASN A 94 7.58 -4.31 -12.53
C ASN A 94 6.80 -3.24 -11.77
N THR A 95 6.24 -3.54 -10.60
CA THR A 95 5.50 -2.57 -9.81
C THR A 95 6.42 -1.54 -9.17
N VAL A 96 6.22 -0.28 -9.50
CA VAL A 96 6.99 0.85 -8.97
C VAL A 96 6.29 1.47 -7.77
N PHE A 97 4.98 1.66 -7.89
CA PHE A 97 4.17 2.25 -6.84
C PHE A 97 2.71 1.77 -6.90
N ILE A 98 2.04 1.89 -5.79
CA ILE A 98 0.59 1.73 -5.69
C ILE A 98 0.02 3.04 -5.17
N ALA A 99 -0.83 3.68 -5.95
CA ALA A 99 -1.58 4.87 -5.55
C ALA A 99 -2.99 4.47 -5.14
N ALA A 100 -3.41 4.86 -3.97
CA ALA A 100 -4.74 4.53 -3.47
C ALA A 100 -5.35 5.70 -2.68
N HIS A 101 -6.65 5.84 -2.78
CA HIS A 101 -7.43 6.69 -1.89
C HIS A 101 -7.98 5.83 -0.74
N ARG A 102 -8.21 6.44 0.41
CA ARG A 102 -8.73 5.76 1.61
C ARG A 102 -9.98 4.90 1.36
N THR A 103 -10.85 5.30 0.41
CA THR A 103 -12.06 4.54 0.08
C THR A 103 -11.85 3.33 -0.81
N ALA A 104 -10.62 3.09 -1.29
CA ALA A 104 -10.31 1.95 -2.15
C ALA A 104 -10.51 0.62 -1.42
N VAL A 105 -10.22 0.58 -0.12
CA VAL A 105 -10.28 -0.63 0.71
C VAL A 105 -11.29 -0.44 1.83
N GLY A 106 -12.21 -1.39 1.95
CA GLY A 106 -13.13 -1.49 3.07
C GLY A 106 -12.65 -2.54 4.07
N THR A 107 -12.80 -2.22 5.36
CA THR A 107 -12.51 -3.14 6.46
C THR A 107 -13.78 -3.42 7.22
N VAL A 108 -14.11 -4.69 7.39
CA VAL A 108 -15.22 -5.15 8.22
C VAL A 108 -14.65 -5.89 9.41
N LYS A 109 -15.08 -5.50 10.60
CA LYS A 109 -14.69 -6.11 11.86
C LYS A 109 -15.86 -6.92 12.39
N LEU A 110 -15.72 -8.23 12.36
CA LEU A 110 -16.74 -9.15 12.85
C LEU A 110 -16.67 -9.33 14.37
N LYS A 111 -15.44 -9.50 14.89
CA LYS A 111 -15.20 -9.73 16.32
C LYS A 111 -14.05 -8.84 16.77
N ASP A 112 -14.27 -8.11 17.85
CA ASP A 112 -13.21 -7.33 18.49
C ASP A 112 -12.25 -8.23 19.26
N LEU A 113 -11.10 -7.69 19.66
CA LEU A 113 -10.15 -8.44 20.47
C LEU A 113 -10.82 -8.81 21.80
N ALA A 114 -11.09 -10.10 21.96
CA ALA A 114 -11.59 -10.68 23.21
C ALA A 114 -10.50 -11.58 23.79
N ILE A 115 -10.21 -11.40 25.08
CA ILE A 115 -9.25 -12.20 25.82
C ILE A 115 -10.03 -12.96 26.88
N GLU A 116 -9.99 -14.28 26.79
CA GLU A 116 -10.61 -15.19 27.78
C GLU A 116 -9.51 -15.92 28.52
N ARG A 117 -9.67 -16.01 29.84
CA ARG A 117 -8.81 -16.82 30.72
C ARG A 117 -9.56 -18.05 31.19
N ALA A 118 -9.05 -19.20 30.87
CA ALA A 118 -9.58 -20.48 31.32
C ALA A 118 -8.51 -21.27 32.09
N ARG A 119 -8.85 -21.75 33.28
CA ARG A 119 -7.98 -22.65 34.01
C ARG A 119 -8.17 -24.08 33.50
N ARG A 120 -7.11 -24.70 33.06
CA ARG A 120 -7.06 -26.12 32.68
C ARG A 120 -6.52 -26.94 33.84
N ALA A 121 -7.42 -27.59 34.55
CA ALA A 121 -7.07 -28.44 35.73
C ALA A 121 -6.17 -29.61 35.32
N GLU A 122 -6.37 -30.16 34.14
CA GLU A 122 -5.61 -31.29 33.58
C GLU A 122 -4.11 -31.02 33.47
N TYR A 123 -3.75 -29.77 33.16
CA TYR A 123 -2.36 -29.35 32.99
C TYR A 123 -1.85 -28.46 34.13
N GLN A 124 -2.69 -28.21 35.15
CA GLN A 124 -2.41 -27.25 36.23
C GLN A 124 -1.92 -25.89 35.73
N ALA A 125 -2.42 -25.45 34.56
CA ALA A 125 -2.02 -24.25 33.89
C ALA A 125 -3.21 -23.33 33.56
N ASP A 126 -2.95 -22.04 33.46
CA ASP A 126 -3.90 -21.05 32.97
C ASP A 126 -3.74 -20.91 31.48
N MET A 127 -4.82 -21.04 30.72
CA MET A 127 -4.86 -20.81 29.27
C MET A 127 -5.45 -19.45 29.00
N LEU A 128 -4.74 -18.65 28.22
CA LEU A 128 -5.22 -17.37 27.65
C LEU A 128 -5.59 -17.60 26.19
N VAL A 129 -6.83 -17.34 25.85
CA VAL A 129 -7.32 -17.41 24.48
C VAL A 129 -7.64 -16.00 24.00
N ALA A 130 -6.89 -15.52 23.01
CA ALA A 130 -7.17 -14.27 22.32
C ALA A 130 -7.86 -14.57 21.00
N SER A 131 -9.01 -13.95 20.76
CA SER A 131 -9.75 -14.11 19.51
C SER A 131 -10.04 -12.74 18.88
N TYR A 132 -9.79 -12.66 17.56
CA TYR A 132 -10.01 -11.47 16.76
C TYR A 132 -10.43 -11.90 15.35
N ALA A 133 -11.41 -11.22 14.75
CA ALA A 133 -11.85 -11.53 13.41
C ALA A 133 -12.16 -10.25 12.65
N MET A 134 -11.43 -10.03 11.56
CA MET A 134 -11.68 -8.96 10.60
C MET A 134 -11.41 -9.42 9.18
N GLY A 135 -12.02 -8.72 8.22
CA GLY A 135 -11.80 -8.92 6.80
C GLY A 135 -11.58 -7.60 6.10
N HIS A 136 -10.79 -7.63 5.05
CA HIS A 136 -10.52 -6.50 4.17
C HIS A 136 -10.94 -6.86 2.75
N GLY A 137 -11.46 -5.90 2.01
CA GLY A 137 -11.83 -6.09 0.62
C GLY A 137 -11.76 -4.81 -0.18
N GLY A 138 -11.62 -4.94 -1.50
CA GLY A 138 -11.72 -3.82 -2.42
C GLY A 138 -13.16 -3.29 -2.43
N LEU A 139 -13.33 -2.00 -2.10
CA LEU A 139 -14.62 -1.35 -2.06
C LEU A 139 -14.86 -0.52 -3.32
N ARG A 140 -13.82 0.19 -3.76
CA ARG A 140 -13.89 1.11 -4.89
C ARG A 140 -12.65 0.96 -5.77
N PRO A 141 -12.71 0.10 -6.81
CA PRO A 141 -11.54 -0.21 -7.64
C PRO A 141 -10.99 1.01 -8.39
N GLU A 142 -11.84 1.95 -8.80
CA GLU A 142 -11.44 3.19 -9.46
C GLU A 142 -10.65 4.17 -8.55
N ALA A 143 -10.57 3.88 -7.27
CA ALA A 143 -9.80 4.65 -6.31
C ALA A 143 -8.40 4.08 -6.04
N ALA A 144 -8.00 3.02 -6.74
CA ALA A 144 -6.67 2.41 -6.64
C ALA A 144 -6.05 2.22 -8.02
N TYR A 145 -4.79 2.59 -8.15
CA TYR A 145 -4.00 2.45 -9.38
C TYR A 145 -2.62 1.90 -9.07
N MET A 146 -2.13 1.04 -9.92
CA MET A 146 -0.79 0.50 -9.84
C MET A 146 0.06 1.05 -10.98
N GLY A 147 1.24 1.57 -10.66
CA GLY A 147 2.22 1.98 -11.64
C GLY A 147 3.20 0.86 -11.94
N VAL A 148 3.22 0.42 -13.19
CA VAL A 148 4.08 -0.67 -13.67
C VAL A 148 5.00 -0.14 -14.75
N ILE A 149 6.28 -0.52 -14.73
CA ILE A 149 7.21 -0.29 -15.85
C ILE A 149 7.13 -1.50 -16.76
N SER A 150 6.72 -1.29 -18.00
CA SER A 150 6.82 -2.32 -19.04
C SER A 150 8.27 -2.38 -19.54
N ASN A 151 8.94 -3.49 -19.34
CA ASN A 151 10.18 -3.79 -20.04
C ASN A 151 9.80 -4.21 -21.47
N THR A 152 9.83 -3.25 -22.39
CA THR A 152 9.74 -3.51 -23.83
C THR A 152 11.10 -3.84 -24.35
#